data_d8da6c77fd29833f34412f1d781e96d7
#
_entry.id   d8da6c77fd29833f34412f1d781e96d7
#
_cell.length_a   1.000
_cell.length_b   1.000
_cell.length_c   1.000
_cell.angle_alpha   90.00
_cell.angle_beta   90.00
_cell.angle_gamma   90.00
#
_symmetry.space_group_name_H-M   'P 1'
#
loop_
_entity.id
_entity.type
_entity.pdbx_description
1 polymer ?
#
loop_
_entity_poly.entity_id
_entity_poly.type
_entity_poly.pdbx_seq_one_letter_code
_entity_poly.pdbx_strand_id
1 'polypeptide(L)'
;MFLVNPKSKQPIYEQLVEQLRKQLFLGVVQAGQALPSVRQLATELGINPNTIQKAYRRMEAEGMIISVPGKGSFISDDLADMLKKQRDEQVEKTRLQIRTCRDMGLDKQLIEKLTDEIYGEGDPC
;
A
#
# COMPACT_ATOMS: atom_id res chain seq x y z
N MET A 1 3.78 -2.82 10.99
CA MET A 1 3.09 -3.02 9.71
C MET A 1 1.80 -2.21 9.61
N PHE A 2 0.96 -2.23 10.63
CA PHE A 2 -0.31 -1.51 10.62
C PHE A 2 -0.40 -0.48 11.74
N LEU A 3 -0.97 0.67 11.41
CA LEU A 3 -1.29 1.73 12.37
C LEU A 3 -2.78 2.05 12.26
N VAL A 4 -3.38 2.44 13.37
CA VAL A 4 -4.81 2.74 13.41
C VAL A 4 -5.04 4.12 13.99
N ASN A 5 -5.90 4.89 13.33
CA ASN A 5 -6.39 6.16 13.85
C ASN A 5 -7.84 6.03 14.30
N PRO A 6 -8.11 5.86 15.61
CA PRO A 6 -9.47 5.68 16.11
C PRO A 6 -10.35 6.92 15.94
N LYS A 7 -9.74 8.08 15.71
CA LYS A 7 -10.46 9.35 15.49
C LYS A 7 -10.85 9.58 14.04
N SER A 8 -10.35 8.76 13.12
CA SER A 8 -10.72 8.86 11.71
C SER A 8 -12.17 8.44 11.51
N LYS A 9 -12.85 9.06 10.55
CA LYS A 9 -14.20 8.66 10.13
C LYS A 9 -14.19 7.33 9.37
N GLN A 10 -13.04 6.93 8.84
CA GLN A 10 -12.90 5.68 8.13
C GLN A 10 -12.92 4.51 9.14
N PRO A 11 -13.73 3.48 8.90
CA PRO A 11 -13.75 2.29 9.76
C PRO A 11 -12.36 1.66 9.87
N ILE A 12 -12.05 1.09 11.02
CA ILE A 12 -10.73 0.52 11.29
C ILE A 12 -10.37 -0.56 10.27
N TYR A 13 -11.31 -1.44 9.91
CA TYR A 13 -11.01 -2.50 8.94
C TYR A 13 -10.60 -1.92 7.58
N GLU A 14 -11.24 -0.83 7.16
CA GLU A 14 -10.88 -0.16 5.90
C GLU A 14 -9.50 0.47 5.98
N GLN A 15 -9.14 1.06 7.13
CA GLN A 15 -7.80 1.61 7.34
C GLN A 15 -6.72 0.55 7.14
N LEU A 16 -6.96 -0.66 7.67
CA LEU A 16 -6.01 -1.76 7.54
C LEU A 16 -5.89 -2.23 6.10
N VAL A 17 -7.01 -2.36 5.42
CA VAL A 17 -7.04 -2.77 4.00
C VAL A 17 -6.30 -1.75 3.12
N GLU A 18 -6.57 -0.46 3.32
CA GLU A 18 -5.91 0.61 2.57
C GLU A 18 -4.41 0.65 2.83
N GLN A 19 -3.98 0.45 4.07
CA GLN A 19 -2.57 0.42 4.41
C GLN A 19 -1.84 -0.74 3.72
N LEU A 20 -2.45 -1.92 3.68
CA LEU A 20 -1.86 -3.06 2.99
C LEU A 20 -1.76 -2.78 1.49
N ARG A 21 -2.83 -2.25 0.90
CA ARG A 21 -2.84 -1.89 -0.53
C ARG A 21 -1.70 -0.93 -0.86
N LYS A 22 -1.52 0.10 -0.04
CA LYS A 22 -0.45 1.09 -0.21
C LYS A 22 0.93 0.44 -0.08
N GLN A 23 1.12 -0.41 0.92
CA GLN A 23 2.40 -1.11 1.13
C GLN A 23 2.74 -2.04 -0.04
N LEU A 24 1.75 -2.73 -0.58
CA LEU A 24 1.92 -3.56 -1.78
C LEU A 24 2.32 -2.71 -2.98
N PHE A 25 1.60 -1.61 -3.19
CA PHE A 25 1.86 -0.70 -4.30
C PHE A 25 3.26 -0.09 -4.22
N LEU A 26 3.70 0.28 -3.01
CA LEU A 26 5.02 0.86 -2.78
C LEU A 26 6.15 -0.17 -2.74
N GLY A 27 5.82 -1.47 -2.75
CA GLY A 27 6.82 -2.53 -2.67
C GLY A 27 7.46 -2.68 -1.29
N VAL A 28 6.80 -2.17 -0.24
CA VAL A 28 7.30 -2.26 1.15
C VAL A 28 7.15 -3.68 1.69
N VAL A 29 6.09 -4.38 1.31
CA VAL A 29 5.88 -5.78 1.65
C VAL A 29 6.17 -6.65 0.44
N GLN A 30 6.59 -7.89 0.69
CA GLN A 30 7.03 -8.79 -0.36
C GLN A 30 6.06 -9.96 -0.54
N ALA A 31 6.03 -10.49 -1.77
CA ALA A 31 5.29 -11.70 -2.08
C ALA A 31 5.66 -12.83 -1.11
N GLY A 32 4.67 -13.53 -0.62
CA GLY A 32 4.88 -14.64 0.31
C GLY A 32 5.19 -14.25 1.75
N GLN A 33 5.30 -12.97 2.05
CA GLN A 33 5.57 -12.50 3.41
C GLN A 33 4.39 -12.86 4.32
N ALA A 34 4.70 -13.38 5.51
CA ALA A 34 3.67 -13.73 6.50
C ALA A 34 3.08 -12.48 7.14
N LEU A 35 1.76 -12.49 7.33
CA LEU A 35 1.09 -11.50 8.16
C LEU A 35 1.02 -12.00 9.60
N PRO A 36 0.93 -11.09 10.58
CA PRO A 36 0.63 -11.52 11.95
C PRO A 36 -0.73 -12.22 11.98
N SER A 37 -0.91 -13.13 12.94
CA SER A 37 -2.22 -13.75 13.12
C SER A 37 -3.26 -12.71 13.53
N VAL A 38 -4.54 -13.01 13.30
CA VAL A 38 -5.63 -12.15 13.74
C VAL A 38 -5.50 -11.80 15.22
N ARG A 39 -5.22 -12.81 16.04
CA ARG A 39 -5.08 -12.62 17.49
C ARG A 39 -3.89 -11.73 17.85
N GLN A 40 -2.74 -11.97 17.22
CA GLN A 40 -1.55 -11.15 17.44
C GLN A 40 -1.80 -9.68 17.09
N LEU A 41 -2.35 -9.44 15.92
CA LEU A 41 -2.59 -8.07 15.46
C LEU A 41 -3.63 -7.37 16.33
N ALA A 42 -4.70 -8.08 16.72
CA ALA A 42 -5.71 -7.55 17.62
C ALA A 42 -5.10 -7.13 18.95
N THR A 43 -4.21 -7.94 19.49
CA THR A 43 -3.50 -7.65 20.75
C THR A 43 -2.57 -6.45 20.59
N GLU A 44 -1.77 -6.42 19.53
CA GLU A 44 -0.83 -5.32 19.27
C GLU A 44 -1.53 -3.97 19.10
N LEU A 45 -2.65 -3.95 18.40
CA LEU A 45 -3.38 -2.73 18.11
C LEU A 45 -4.44 -2.37 19.17
N GLY A 46 -4.72 -3.28 20.10
CA GLY A 46 -5.77 -3.08 21.09
C GLY A 46 -7.16 -3.04 20.46
N ILE A 47 -7.41 -3.86 19.46
CA ILE A 47 -8.63 -3.86 18.66
C ILE A 47 -9.33 -5.20 18.79
N ASN A 48 -10.66 -5.19 18.65
CA ASN A 48 -11.46 -6.41 18.65
C ASN A 48 -10.98 -7.36 17.53
N PRO A 49 -10.72 -8.64 17.85
CA PRO A 49 -10.33 -9.62 16.83
C PRO A 49 -11.30 -9.74 15.66
N ASN A 50 -12.58 -9.51 15.88
CA ASN A 50 -13.59 -9.56 14.81
C ASN A 50 -13.34 -8.48 13.76
N THR A 51 -12.88 -7.30 14.18
CA THR A 51 -12.53 -6.21 13.26
C THR A 51 -11.32 -6.59 12.41
N ILE A 52 -10.31 -7.20 13.03
CA ILE A 52 -9.13 -7.69 12.31
C ILE A 52 -9.52 -8.80 11.34
N GLN A 53 -10.38 -9.73 11.78
CA GLN A 53 -10.87 -10.80 10.93
C GLN A 53 -11.59 -10.25 9.69
N LYS A 54 -12.41 -9.22 9.87
CA LYS A 54 -13.11 -8.56 8.77
C LYS A 54 -12.12 -7.94 7.78
N ALA A 55 -11.08 -7.29 8.27
CA ALA A 55 -10.03 -6.72 7.44
C ALA A 55 -9.33 -7.82 6.62
N TYR A 56 -8.95 -8.91 7.26
CA TYR A 56 -8.25 -10.01 6.58
C TYR A 56 -9.14 -10.68 5.52
N ARG A 57 -10.42 -10.86 5.80
CA ARG A 57 -11.36 -11.39 4.79
C ARG A 57 -11.45 -10.47 3.58
N ARG A 58 -11.48 -9.17 3.80
CA ARG A 58 -11.51 -8.20 2.70
C ARG A 58 -10.21 -8.23 1.90
N MET A 59 -9.07 -8.29 2.57
CA MET A 59 -7.77 -8.41 1.91
C MET A 59 -7.70 -9.68 1.06
N GLU A 60 -8.21 -10.79 1.57
CA GLU A 60 -8.25 -12.05 0.84
C GLU A 60 -9.21 -11.98 -0.36
N ALA A 61 -10.39 -11.39 -0.18
CA ALA A 61 -11.35 -11.22 -1.25
C ALA A 61 -10.82 -10.37 -2.39
N GLU A 62 -9.97 -9.40 -2.09
CA GLU A 62 -9.31 -8.56 -3.10
C GLU A 62 -8.02 -9.18 -3.65
N GLY A 63 -7.68 -10.38 -3.23
CA GLY A 63 -6.51 -11.10 -3.75
C GLY A 63 -5.16 -10.63 -3.20
N MET A 64 -5.16 -9.79 -2.17
CA MET A 64 -3.92 -9.27 -1.58
C MET A 64 -3.20 -10.28 -0.71
N ILE A 65 -3.95 -11.15 -0.04
CA ILE A 65 -3.40 -12.20 0.82
C ILE A 65 -4.05 -13.54 0.50
N ILE A 66 -3.37 -14.59 0.92
CA ILE A 66 -3.89 -15.96 0.90
C ILE A 66 -3.83 -16.52 2.31
N SER A 67 -4.84 -17.32 2.66
CA SER A 67 -4.87 -18.04 3.93
C SER A 67 -4.51 -19.49 3.68
N VAL A 68 -3.54 -19.98 4.44
CA VAL A 68 -3.10 -21.38 4.37
C VAL A 68 -3.48 -22.07 5.68
N PRO A 69 -4.41 -23.03 5.65
CA PRO A 69 -4.85 -23.71 6.86
C PRO A 69 -3.68 -24.26 7.68
N GLY A 70 -3.68 -23.97 8.98
CA GLY A 70 -2.64 -24.41 9.91
C GLY A 70 -1.31 -23.65 9.82
N LYS A 71 -1.17 -22.72 8.86
CA LYS A 71 0.08 -21.96 8.67
C LYS A 71 -0.10 -20.45 8.77
N GLY A 72 -1.29 -19.93 8.51
CA GLY A 72 -1.59 -18.51 8.63
C GLY A 72 -1.89 -17.82 7.32
N SER A 73 -1.74 -16.51 7.30
CA SER A 73 -2.01 -15.67 6.13
C SER A 73 -0.71 -15.10 5.58
N PHE A 74 -0.64 -15.00 4.26
CA PHE A 74 0.57 -14.58 3.55
C PHE A 74 0.22 -13.62 2.44
N ILE A 75 1.13 -12.71 2.11
CA ILE A 75 0.98 -11.83 0.96
C ILE A 75 0.92 -12.68 -0.32
N SER A 76 -0.05 -12.38 -1.18
CA SER A 76 -0.21 -13.09 -2.45
C SER A 76 0.99 -12.85 -3.37
N ASP A 77 1.54 -13.90 -3.93
CA ASP A 77 2.68 -13.81 -4.85
C ASP A 77 2.31 -13.06 -6.13
N ASP A 78 1.18 -13.41 -6.73
CA ASP A 78 0.78 -12.87 -8.02
C ASP A 78 0.44 -11.38 -7.96
N LEU A 79 -0.33 -10.98 -6.94
CA LEU A 79 -0.75 -9.59 -6.81
C LEU A 79 0.43 -8.68 -6.46
N ALA A 80 1.31 -9.12 -5.56
CA ALA A 80 2.48 -8.34 -5.17
C ALA A 80 3.39 -8.07 -6.39
N ASP A 81 3.63 -9.10 -7.20
CA ASP A 81 4.43 -8.97 -8.41
C ASP A 81 3.78 -8.04 -9.43
N MET A 82 2.46 -8.16 -9.61
CA MET A 82 1.72 -7.31 -10.54
C MET A 82 1.78 -5.84 -10.14
N LEU A 83 1.59 -5.54 -8.86
CA LEU A 83 1.64 -4.17 -8.35
C LEU A 83 3.05 -3.59 -8.44
N LYS A 84 4.08 -4.40 -8.19
CA LYS A 84 5.47 -4.00 -8.35
C LYS A 84 5.75 -3.63 -9.81
N LYS A 85 5.27 -4.44 -10.75
CA LYS A 85 5.41 -4.18 -12.16
C LYS A 85 4.75 -2.86 -12.56
N GLN A 86 3.53 -2.61 -12.08
CA GLN A 86 2.82 -1.35 -12.34
C GLN A 86 3.60 -0.15 -11.81
N ARG A 87 4.19 -0.29 -10.62
CA ARG A 87 5.03 0.75 -10.02
C ARG A 87 6.24 1.06 -10.90
N ASP A 88 6.94 0.03 -11.35
CA ASP A 88 8.13 0.19 -12.18
C ASP A 88 7.78 0.83 -13.53
N GLU A 89 6.66 0.44 -14.12
CA GLU A 89 6.15 1.04 -15.36
C GLU A 89 5.84 2.53 -15.17
N GLN A 90 5.25 2.91 -14.02
CA GLN A 90 4.96 4.30 -13.74
C GLN A 90 6.23 5.13 -13.58
N VAL A 91 7.25 4.59 -12.94
CA VAL A 91 8.56 5.24 -12.82
C VAL A 91 9.14 5.52 -14.21
N GLU A 92 9.06 4.56 -15.14
CA GLU A 92 9.57 4.74 -16.51
C GLU A 92 8.77 5.79 -17.29
N LYS A 93 7.45 5.81 -17.14
CA LYS A 93 6.62 6.85 -17.75
C LYS A 93 7.02 8.24 -17.24
N THR A 94 7.25 8.36 -15.96
CA THR A 94 7.68 9.62 -15.34
C THR A 94 9.04 10.05 -15.84
N ARG A 95 9.97 9.09 -15.96
CA ARG A 95 11.31 9.37 -16.51
C ARG A 95 11.22 9.92 -17.92
N LEU A 96 10.40 9.31 -18.77
CA LEU A 96 10.17 9.76 -20.15
C LEU A 96 9.58 11.18 -20.18
N GLN A 97 8.62 11.47 -19.31
CA GLN A 97 8.01 12.80 -19.26
C GLN A 97 9.03 13.87 -18.84
N ILE A 98 9.87 13.56 -17.88
CA ILE A 98 10.94 14.47 -17.45
C ILE A 98 11.91 14.74 -18.60
N ARG A 99 12.30 13.71 -19.36
CA ARG A 99 13.15 13.88 -20.55
C ARG A 99 12.49 14.78 -21.58
N THR A 100 11.20 14.57 -21.83
CA THR A 100 10.42 15.41 -22.75
C THR A 100 10.45 16.87 -22.30
N CYS A 101 10.24 17.13 -21.02
CA CYS A 101 10.32 18.47 -20.47
C CYS A 101 11.70 19.09 -20.69
N ARG A 102 12.76 18.33 -20.42
CA ARG A 102 14.14 18.78 -20.68
C ARG A 102 14.33 19.14 -22.14
N ASP A 103 13.87 18.28 -23.04
CA ASP A 103 14.05 18.47 -24.49
C ASP A 103 13.25 19.67 -25.03
N MET A 104 12.15 20.00 -24.36
CA MET A 104 11.35 21.21 -24.67
C MET A 104 11.92 22.49 -24.07
N GLY A 105 13.01 22.41 -23.33
CA GLY A 105 13.66 23.57 -22.74
C GLY A 105 13.14 23.97 -21.37
N LEU A 106 12.32 23.15 -20.73
CA LEU A 106 11.89 23.39 -19.36
C LEU A 106 13.06 23.11 -18.42
N ASP A 107 13.33 24.02 -17.49
CA ASP A 107 14.49 23.85 -16.62
C ASP A 107 14.21 22.91 -15.44
N LYS A 108 15.28 22.45 -14.83
CA LYS A 108 15.22 21.55 -13.70
C LYS A 108 14.49 22.15 -12.50
N GLN A 109 14.67 23.46 -12.28
CA GLN A 109 14.05 24.15 -11.16
C GLN A 109 12.53 24.12 -11.24
N LEU A 110 11.98 24.24 -12.45
CA LEU A 110 10.54 24.12 -12.66
C LEU A 110 10.03 22.72 -12.29
N ILE A 111 10.75 21.68 -12.71
CA ILE A 111 10.38 20.30 -12.40
C ILE A 111 10.44 20.05 -10.90
N GLU A 112 11.48 20.52 -10.23
CA GLU A 112 11.61 20.41 -8.77
C GLU A 112 10.47 21.13 -8.05
N LYS A 113 10.10 22.33 -8.53
CA LYS A 113 8.99 23.09 -7.96
C LYS A 113 7.66 22.34 -8.10
N LEU A 114 7.38 21.77 -9.27
CA LEU A 114 6.18 20.98 -9.50
C LEU A 114 6.13 19.78 -8.56
N THR A 115 7.26 19.13 -8.39
CA THR A 115 7.37 17.98 -7.48
C THR A 115 7.05 18.39 -6.05
N ASP A 116 7.64 19.49 -5.58
CA ASP A 116 7.39 19.99 -4.23
C ASP A 116 5.94 20.39 -4.02
N GLU A 117 5.30 21.02 -5.00
CA GLU A 117 3.89 21.38 -4.93
C GLU A 117 3.00 20.15 -4.78
N ILE A 118 3.25 19.12 -5.59
CA ILE A 118 2.44 17.90 -5.57
C ILE A 118 2.62 17.14 -4.25
N TYR A 119 3.86 16.97 -3.79
CA TYR A 119 4.12 16.29 -2.51
C TYR A 119 3.70 17.12 -1.30
N GLY A 120 3.54 18.45 -1.48
CA GLY A 120 3.01 19.33 -0.46
C GLY A 120 1.48 19.30 -0.34
N GLU A 121 0.77 18.69 -1.30
CA GLU A 121 -0.66 18.44 -1.19
C GLU A 121 -0.91 17.39 -0.09
N GLY A 122 -2.08 17.40 0.53
CA GLY A 122 -2.40 16.45 1.58
C GLY A 122 -2.30 15.01 1.08
N ASP A 123 -1.87 14.09 1.98
CA ASP A 123 -1.83 12.66 1.69
C ASP A 123 -3.26 12.17 1.45
N PRO A 124 -3.55 11.49 0.32
CA PRO A 124 -4.88 10.97 0.03
C PRO A 124 -5.29 9.81 0.96
N CYS A 125 -4.37 9.26 1.74
CA CYS A 125 -4.66 8.18 2.67
C CYS A 125 -5.08 8.69 4.03
#